data_e224210fc096ee65977ce5fc3c603dae
#
_entry.id   e224210fc096ee65977ce5fc3c603dae
#
_cell.length_a   1.000
_cell.length_b   1.000
_cell.length_c   1.000
_cell.angle_alpha   90.00
_cell.angle_beta   90.00
_cell.angle_gamma   90.00
#
_symmetry.space_group_name_H-M   'P 1'
#
loop_
_entity.id
_entity.type
_entity.pdbx_description
1 polymer ?
#
loop_
_entity_poly.entity_id
_entity_poly.type
_entity_poly.pdbx_seq_one_letter_code
_entity_poly.pdbx_strand_id
1 'polypeptide(L)'
;MKTTVGFVTLSCLPHKHRCYEIIFYRKGNGTFYYSDESTSILPGKFIIVPPNTSHASNYIDEAETIYIKGDFNHIFSFSSPVTVMDNDEKEGSFFVKLIFENRFSNPEYLSSLSNALAHFLLQNIKTEKNINLVLQDIVSKISDNFYDTNINIGELFKKSGYSEDYIRAQFKIFTGKTPVEFLTEMRINHACYLIDVYKDSLLLNEIAEKCGYADYVYFSRRFKQVMGMSPQSYMKV
;
A
#
# COMPACT_ATOMS: atom_id res chain seq x y z
N MET A 1 6.74 16.93 27.77
CA MET A 1 8.09 17.24 27.26
C MET A 1 7.99 18.51 26.40
N LYS A 2 8.96 19.42 26.43
CA LYS A 2 8.92 20.66 25.63
C LYS A 2 9.19 20.32 24.15
N THR A 3 8.37 20.86 23.24
CA THR A 3 8.62 20.76 21.80
C THR A 3 9.87 21.56 21.42
N THR A 4 10.73 20.97 20.62
CA THR A 4 11.93 21.62 20.08
C THR A 4 11.93 21.52 18.56
N VAL A 5 12.36 22.62 17.91
CA VAL A 5 12.38 22.72 16.44
C VAL A 5 13.77 23.18 16.02
N GLY A 6 14.35 22.53 15.04
CA GLY A 6 15.65 22.87 14.51
C GLY A 6 15.75 22.74 13.00
N PHE A 7 16.87 23.19 12.46
CA PHE A 7 17.19 23.19 11.05
C PHE A 7 18.58 22.60 10.83
N VAL A 8 18.71 21.73 9.84
CA VAL A 8 19.95 21.01 9.53
C VAL A 8 20.20 21.02 8.03
N THR A 9 21.45 21.20 7.65
CA THR A 9 21.92 21.19 6.25
C THR A 9 22.99 20.13 5.99
N LEU A 10 23.42 19.41 7.03
CA LEU A 10 24.48 18.41 6.95
C LEU A 10 23.96 17.02 7.27
N SER A 11 24.62 16.00 6.73
CA SER A 11 24.40 14.61 7.07
C SER A 11 24.52 14.39 8.58
N CYS A 12 23.67 13.53 9.12
CA CYS A 12 23.59 13.25 10.54
C CYS A 12 24.08 11.82 10.81
N LEU A 13 25.03 11.69 11.75
CA LEU A 13 25.54 10.40 12.20
C LEU A 13 24.46 9.62 12.96
N PRO A 14 24.57 8.26 13.06
CA PRO A 14 23.62 7.45 13.80
C PRO A 14 23.44 7.94 15.24
N HIS A 15 22.20 8.21 15.62
CA HIS A 15 21.82 8.64 16.95
C HIS A 15 20.40 8.19 17.29
N LYS A 16 19.99 8.34 18.55
CA LYS A 16 18.63 8.06 19.03
C LYS A 16 18.21 9.03 20.12
N HIS A 17 16.92 9.17 20.33
CA HIS A 17 16.36 10.02 21.38
C HIS A 17 15.08 9.41 21.96
N ARG A 18 14.61 9.92 23.12
CA ARG A 18 13.49 9.36 23.90
C ARG A 18 12.11 9.92 23.51
N CYS A 19 12.01 10.65 22.42
CA CYS A 19 10.77 11.27 21.97
C CYS A 19 10.54 10.98 20.50
N TYR A 20 9.35 11.27 20.02
CA TYR A 20 9.11 11.31 18.58
C TYR A 20 9.86 12.46 17.93
N GLU A 21 10.31 12.25 16.72
CA GLU A 21 10.84 13.27 15.83
C GLU A 21 10.10 13.24 14.51
N ILE A 22 9.58 14.40 14.09
CA ILE A 22 9.04 14.61 12.75
C ILE A 22 10.12 15.33 11.95
N ILE A 23 10.61 14.69 10.89
CA ILE A 23 11.65 15.24 10.01
C ILE A 23 11.00 15.62 8.70
N PHE A 24 11.17 16.85 8.24
CA PHE A 24 10.70 17.34 6.96
C PHE A 24 11.87 17.74 6.06
N TYR A 25 11.93 17.15 4.88
CA TYR A 25 12.94 17.44 3.87
C TYR A 25 12.43 18.49 2.90
N ARG A 26 12.88 19.74 3.09
CA ARG A 26 12.50 20.88 2.24
C ARG A 26 13.25 20.88 0.92
N LYS A 27 14.55 20.50 0.94
CA LYS A 27 15.45 20.44 -0.21
C LYS A 27 16.45 19.31 -0.02
N GLY A 28 16.99 18.80 -1.12
CA GLY A 28 18.06 17.82 -1.14
C GLY A 28 17.54 16.38 -1.31
N ASN A 29 18.46 15.52 -1.75
CA ASN A 29 18.25 14.10 -1.94
C ASN A 29 19.27 13.32 -1.11
N GLY A 30 18.95 12.07 -0.80
CA GLY A 30 19.84 11.24 0.01
C GLY A 30 19.16 9.96 0.47
N THR A 31 19.72 9.39 1.53
CA THR A 31 19.19 8.17 2.16
C THR A 31 19.06 8.37 3.66
N PHE A 32 17.91 8.02 4.18
CA PHE A 32 17.64 7.92 5.61
C PHE A 32 17.77 6.45 6.03
N TYR A 33 18.57 6.21 7.05
CA TYR A 33 18.86 4.88 7.60
C TYR A 33 18.21 4.74 8.97
N TYR A 34 17.63 3.58 9.27
CA TYR A 34 17.09 3.25 10.58
C TYR A 34 17.11 1.73 10.79
N SER A 35 17.59 1.30 11.95
CA SER A 35 17.84 -0.13 12.19
C SER A 35 18.65 -0.74 11.04
N ASP A 36 18.16 -1.80 10.40
CA ASP A 36 18.77 -2.45 9.23
C ASP A 36 18.07 -2.06 7.91
N GLU A 37 17.23 -1.00 7.94
CA GLU A 37 16.45 -0.53 6.80
C GLU A 37 16.89 0.87 6.34
N SER A 38 16.42 1.24 5.15
CA SER A 38 16.63 2.58 4.62
C SER A 38 15.48 3.04 3.72
N THR A 39 15.35 4.34 3.58
CA THR A 39 14.41 4.98 2.63
C THR A 39 15.05 6.19 1.96
N SER A 40 14.62 6.50 0.74
CA SER A 40 15.09 7.68 0.02
C SER A 40 14.64 8.98 0.72
N ILE A 41 15.52 9.96 0.76
CA ILE A 41 15.22 11.36 1.09
C ILE A 41 14.83 12.07 -0.21
N LEU A 42 13.69 12.74 -0.19
CA LEU A 42 13.15 13.52 -1.31
C LEU A 42 12.52 14.81 -0.78
N PRO A 43 12.56 15.92 -1.53
CA PRO A 43 11.84 17.15 -1.17
C PRO A 43 10.34 16.91 -0.97
N GLY A 44 9.75 17.49 0.08
CA GLY A 44 8.34 17.30 0.45
C GLY A 44 8.06 16.03 1.25
N LYS A 45 9.07 15.22 1.55
CA LYS A 45 8.92 14.00 2.35
C LYS A 45 9.01 14.29 3.83
N PHE A 46 8.12 13.67 4.59
CA PHE A 46 8.18 13.58 6.04
C PHE A 46 8.66 12.20 6.46
N ILE A 47 9.43 12.13 7.53
CA ILE A 47 9.72 10.89 8.25
C ILE A 47 9.37 11.10 9.72
N ILE A 48 8.53 10.23 10.27
CA ILE A 48 8.15 10.21 11.68
C ILE A 48 8.97 9.12 12.35
N VAL A 49 9.88 9.50 13.25
CA VAL A 49 10.77 8.58 13.94
C VAL A 49 10.26 8.35 15.37
N PRO A 50 9.95 7.08 15.73
CA PRO A 50 9.52 6.73 17.09
C PRO A 50 10.65 6.89 18.11
N PRO A 51 10.31 7.00 19.41
CA PRO A 51 11.29 7.01 20.49
C PRO A 51 12.24 5.82 20.46
N ASN A 52 13.49 6.05 20.85
CA ASN A 52 14.56 5.05 20.96
C ASN A 52 14.99 4.36 19.66
N THR A 53 14.53 4.83 18.50
CA THR A 53 14.94 4.32 17.19
C THR A 53 16.27 4.95 16.78
N SER A 54 17.29 4.13 16.52
CA SER A 54 18.57 4.59 15.95
C SER A 54 18.38 4.97 14.49
N HIS A 55 18.80 6.17 14.11
CA HIS A 55 18.63 6.64 12.73
C HIS A 55 19.74 7.61 12.32
N ALA A 56 19.92 7.76 11.00
CA ALA A 56 20.90 8.64 10.38
C ALA A 56 20.39 9.17 9.05
N SER A 57 20.91 10.32 8.61
CA SER A 57 20.64 10.87 7.28
C SER A 57 21.95 11.08 6.52
N ASN A 58 22.03 10.63 5.29
CA ASN A 58 23.16 10.89 4.40
C ASN A 58 22.64 11.61 3.15
N TYR A 59 23.11 12.85 2.93
CA TYR A 59 22.72 13.68 1.79
C TYR A 59 23.73 13.53 0.65
N ILE A 60 23.22 13.53 -0.57
CA ILE A 60 24.02 13.49 -1.81
C ILE A 60 24.30 14.90 -2.31
N ASP A 61 23.42 15.85 -2.03
CA ASP A 61 23.46 17.24 -2.46
C ASP A 61 23.17 18.20 -1.29
N GLU A 62 23.07 19.50 -1.57
CA GLU A 62 22.67 20.48 -0.56
C GLU A 62 21.28 20.15 0.01
N ALA A 63 21.22 19.98 1.31
CA ALA A 63 20.01 19.64 2.01
C ALA A 63 19.50 20.76 2.91
N GLU A 64 18.18 20.84 3.03
CA GLU A 64 17.48 21.69 3.98
C GLU A 64 16.42 20.86 4.68
N THR A 65 16.67 20.61 5.94
CA THR A 65 15.84 19.73 6.76
C THR A 65 15.38 20.44 8.01
N ILE A 66 14.09 20.37 8.29
CA ILE A 66 13.51 20.88 9.54
C ILE A 66 13.08 19.67 10.36
N TYR A 67 13.47 19.63 11.63
CA TYR A 67 13.02 18.61 12.56
C TYR A 67 12.20 19.21 13.71
N ILE A 68 11.23 18.44 14.19
CA ILE A 68 10.35 18.79 15.29
C ILE A 68 10.36 17.61 16.27
N LYS A 69 10.92 17.80 17.45
CA LYS A 69 10.96 16.79 18.53
C LYS A 69 9.92 17.12 19.59
N GLY A 70 9.12 16.15 19.99
CA GLY A 70 8.07 16.36 20.96
C GLY A 70 7.45 15.08 21.51
N ASP A 71 6.56 15.26 22.47
CA ASP A 71 5.74 14.15 22.99
C ASP A 71 4.49 14.02 22.14
N PHE A 72 4.54 13.13 21.16
CA PHE A 72 3.43 12.80 20.28
C PHE A 72 2.85 11.40 20.58
N ASN A 73 3.12 10.83 21.77
CA ASN A 73 2.62 9.50 22.15
C ASN A 73 1.10 9.39 22.18
N HIS A 74 0.41 10.51 22.36
CA HIS A 74 -1.06 10.59 22.34
C HIS A 74 -1.63 10.65 20.90
N ILE A 75 -0.78 10.81 19.88
CA ILE A 75 -1.17 10.87 18.46
C ILE A 75 -0.62 9.66 17.69
N PHE A 76 0.65 9.30 17.95
CA PHE A 76 1.34 8.24 17.23
C PHE A 76 1.55 7.01 18.12
N SER A 77 1.46 5.82 17.51
CA SER A 77 1.72 4.53 18.15
C SER A 77 2.62 3.63 17.29
N PHE A 78 3.57 4.24 16.54
CA PHE A 78 4.46 3.50 15.65
C PHE A 78 5.60 2.84 16.41
N SER A 79 5.99 1.63 15.96
CA SER A 79 7.18 0.90 16.44
C SER A 79 8.40 1.07 15.53
N SER A 80 8.22 1.54 14.30
CA SER A 80 9.26 1.84 13.32
C SER A 80 8.99 3.17 12.62
N PRO A 81 10.00 3.80 11.98
CA PRO A 81 9.79 5.04 11.23
C PRO A 81 8.75 4.91 10.13
N VAL A 82 7.93 5.95 9.99
CA VAL A 82 6.87 6.03 8.98
C VAL A 82 7.14 7.20 8.06
N THR A 83 6.95 7.01 6.76
CA THR A 83 7.15 8.05 5.76
C THR A 83 5.82 8.58 5.23
N VAL A 84 5.75 9.88 5.01
CA VAL A 84 4.59 10.56 4.42
C VAL A 84 5.09 11.54 3.37
N MET A 85 4.47 11.57 2.20
CA MET A 85 4.68 12.66 1.24
C MET A 85 3.70 13.79 1.52
N ASP A 86 4.14 15.02 1.37
CA ASP A 86 3.23 16.17 1.43
C ASP A 86 2.17 16.06 0.32
N ASN A 87 0.99 16.62 0.58
CA ASN A 87 -0.08 16.63 -0.42
C ASN A 87 0.21 17.66 -1.52
N ASP A 88 -0.61 17.64 -2.58
CA ASP A 88 -0.43 18.53 -3.74
C ASP A 88 -0.61 20.02 -3.36
N GLU A 89 -1.44 20.31 -2.35
CA GLU A 89 -1.68 21.63 -1.79
C GLU A 89 -0.55 22.14 -0.89
N LYS A 90 0.45 21.30 -0.58
CA LYS A 90 1.60 21.63 0.29
C LYS A 90 1.20 22.03 1.71
N GLU A 91 0.13 21.48 2.23
CA GLU A 91 -0.36 21.79 3.58
C GLU A 91 0.63 21.40 4.67
N GLY A 92 1.30 20.25 4.56
CA GLY A 92 2.36 19.83 5.47
C GLY A 92 3.52 20.82 5.49
N SER A 93 3.99 21.27 4.34
CA SER A 93 5.02 22.30 4.19
C SER A 93 4.59 23.63 4.82
N PHE A 94 3.33 24.01 4.69
CA PHE A 94 2.76 25.19 5.31
C PHE A 94 2.80 25.09 6.84
N PHE A 95 2.38 23.98 7.43
CA PHE A 95 2.49 23.74 8.87
C PHE A 95 3.94 23.82 9.35
N VAL A 96 4.87 23.18 8.65
CA VAL A 96 6.29 23.20 9.03
C VAL A 96 6.85 24.61 8.98
N LYS A 97 6.50 25.40 7.95
CA LYS A 97 6.91 26.82 7.86
C LYS A 97 6.38 27.61 9.05
N LEU A 98 5.10 27.48 9.36
CA LEU A 98 4.47 28.18 10.48
C LEU A 98 5.12 27.80 11.83
N ILE A 99 5.40 26.52 12.06
CA ILE A 99 6.09 26.02 13.25
C ILE A 99 7.50 26.59 13.34
N PHE A 100 8.23 26.57 12.24
CA PHE A 100 9.62 27.06 12.20
C PHE A 100 9.73 28.55 12.45
N GLU A 101 8.85 29.37 11.88
CA GLU A 101 8.77 30.82 12.11
C GLU A 101 8.45 31.16 13.57
N ASN A 102 7.66 30.30 14.23
CA ASN A 102 7.25 30.48 15.64
C ASN A 102 8.05 29.65 16.64
N ARG A 103 9.19 29.09 16.29
CA ARG A 103 9.98 28.16 17.13
C ARG A 103 10.50 28.75 18.45
N PHE A 104 10.52 30.07 18.56
CA PHE A 104 10.90 30.81 19.78
C PHE A 104 9.70 31.42 20.50
N SER A 105 8.48 31.14 20.07
CA SER A 105 7.25 31.67 20.69
C SER A 105 6.87 30.91 21.97
N ASN A 106 5.69 31.21 22.51
CA ASN A 106 5.14 30.50 23.66
C ASN A 106 5.13 28.96 23.43
N PRO A 107 5.66 28.16 24.38
CA PRO A 107 5.74 26.71 24.27
C PRO A 107 4.39 26.02 24.04
N GLU A 108 3.29 26.51 24.59
CA GLU A 108 1.95 25.94 24.39
C GLU A 108 1.46 26.17 22.97
N TYR A 109 1.70 27.38 22.42
CA TYR A 109 1.36 27.68 21.03
C TYR A 109 2.16 26.81 20.06
N LEU A 110 3.48 26.69 20.30
CA LEU A 110 4.34 25.81 19.48
C LEU A 110 3.92 24.36 19.55
N SER A 111 3.52 23.87 20.74
CA SER A 111 3.00 22.51 20.91
C SER A 111 1.69 22.32 20.16
N SER A 112 0.78 23.28 20.20
CA SER A 112 -0.51 23.21 19.50
C SER A 112 -0.33 23.13 17.98
N LEU A 113 0.56 23.95 17.42
CA LEU A 113 0.92 23.89 15.98
C LEU A 113 1.53 22.54 15.61
N SER A 114 2.43 22.03 16.45
CA SER A 114 3.11 20.74 16.21
C SER A 114 2.14 19.56 16.31
N ASN A 115 1.16 19.62 17.21
CA ASN A 115 0.10 18.62 17.30
C ASN A 115 -0.82 18.68 16.07
N ALA A 116 -1.16 19.89 15.58
CA ALA A 116 -1.94 20.04 14.35
C ALA A 116 -1.22 19.39 13.14
N LEU A 117 0.11 19.63 12.98
CA LEU A 117 0.90 18.94 11.98
C LEU A 117 0.89 17.41 12.18
N ALA A 118 1.05 16.93 13.43
CA ALA A 118 1.05 15.51 13.72
C ALA A 118 -0.28 14.84 13.34
N HIS A 119 -1.43 15.48 13.63
CA HIS A 119 -2.74 14.99 13.20
C HIS A 119 -2.91 15.03 11.67
N PHE A 120 -2.44 16.10 11.01
CA PHE A 120 -2.41 16.17 9.55
C PHE A 120 -1.60 15.00 8.96
N LEU A 121 -0.39 14.76 9.48
CA LEU A 121 0.44 13.65 9.02
C LEU A 121 -0.23 12.30 9.27
N LEU A 122 -0.85 12.09 10.45
CA LEU A 122 -1.57 10.85 10.77
C LEU A 122 -2.70 10.55 9.76
N GLN A 123 -3.44 11.58 9.32
CA GLN A 123 -4.49 11.43 8.30
C GLN A 123 -3.91 11.16 6.91
N ASN A 124 -2.73 11.68 6.63
CA ASN A 124 -2.03 11.54 5.36
C ASN A 124 -0.98 10.41 5.37
N ILE A 125 -0.74 9.79 6.51
CA ILE A 125 -0.11 8.50 6.49
C ILE A 125 -1.02 7.65 5.61
N LYS A 126 -0.62 7.53 4.33
CA LYS A 126 -0.97 6.33 3.61
C LYS A 126 -0.34 5.26 4.48
N THR A 127 -1.11 4.69 5.41
CA THR A 127 -0.82 3.33 5.83
C THR A 127 -0.46 2.70 4.51
N GLU A 128 0.78 2.23 4.35
CA GLU A 128 1.03 1.23 3.33
C GLU A 128 -0.08 0.26 3.64
N LYS A 129 -1.13 0.32 2.85
CA LYS A 129 -2.19 -0.68 2.90
C LYS A 129 -1.37 -1.89 2.70
N ASN A 130 -1.12 -2.64 3.78
CA ASN A 130 -0.19 -3.75 3.76
C ASN A 130 -0.51 -4.41 2.44
N ILE A 131 0.39 -4.30 1.46
CA ILE A 131 0.08 -4.68 0.06
C ILE A 131 -0.53 -6.07 0.06
N ASN A 132 -0.13 -6.90 1.05
CA ASN A 132 -0.69 -8.21 1.28
C ASN A 132 -2.17 -8.16 1.68
N LEU A 133 -2.61 -7.20 2.51
CA LEU A 133 -4.03 -7.02 2.85
C LEU A 133 -4.86 -6.55 1.66
N VAL A 134 -4.29 -5.65 0.84
CA VAL A 134 -4.92 -5.22 -0.41
C VAL A 134 -5.03 -6.37 -1.41
N LEU A 135 -3.97 -7.17 -1.53
CA LEU A 135 -3.98 -8.35 -2.40
C LEU A 135 -4.94 -9.43 -1.89
N GLN A 136 -5.01 -9.66 -0.58
CA GLN A 136 -6.02 -10.55 0.03
C GLN A 136 -7.45 -10.08 -0.25
N ASP A 137 -7.74 -8.78 -0.11
CA ASP A 137 -9.04 -8.20 -0.43
C ASP A 137 -9.40 -8.36 -1.91
N ILE A 138 -8.45 -8.15 -2.82
CA ILE A 138 -8.62 -8.37 -4.26
C ILE A 138 -8.88 -9.85 -4.56
N VAL A 139 -8.08 -10.76 -3.98
CA VAL A 139 -8.25 -12.21 -4.14
C VAL A 139 -9.64 -12.64 -3.63
N SER A 140 -10.05 -12.17 -2.45
CA SER A 140 -11.39 -12.45 -1.91
C SER A 140 -12.49 -11.97 -2.86
N LYS A 141 -12.41 -10.73 -3.34
CA LYS A 141 -13.39 -10.17 -4.29
C LYS A 141 -13.47 -10.93 -5.59
N ILE A 142 -12.34 -11.41 -6.12
CA ILE A 142 -12.33 -12.27 -7.30
C ILE A 142 -12.97 -13.62 -6.95
N SER A 143 -12.65 -14.20 -5.79
CA SER A 143 -13.15 -15.49 -5.35
C SER A 143 -14.66 -15.48 -5.08
N ASP A 144 -15.17 -14.39 -4.52
CA ASP A 144 -16.59 -14.24 -4.20
C ASP A 144 -17.45 -13.92 -5.43
N ASN A 145 -16.84 -13.47 -6.54
CA ASN A 145 -17.54 -13.02 -7.74
C ASN A 145 -17.04 -13.66 -9.04
N PHE A 146 -16.33 -14.78 -8.98
CA PHE A 146 -15.78 -15.43 -10.19
C PHE A 146 -16.87 -15.86 -11.19
N TYR A 147 -18.06 -16.14 -10.72
CA TYR A 147 -19.24 -16.53 -11.53
C TYR A 147 -19.88 -15.34 -12.27
N ASP A 148 -19.57 -14.10 -11.90
CA ASP A 148 -20.06 -12.93 -12.62
C ASP A 148 -19.31 -12.78 -13.95
N THR A 149 -20.04 -12.83 -15.07
CA THR A 149 -19.49 -12.63 -16.42
C THR A 149 -18.91 -11.24 -16.62
N ASN A 150 -19.37 -10.25 -15.84
CA ASN A 150 -18.99 -8.84 -15.95
C ASN A 150 -17.91 -8.41 -14.94
N ILE A 151 -17.33 -9.36 -14.19
CA ILE A 151 -16.27 -9.02 -13.24
C ILE A 151 -15.15 -8.23 -13.91
N ASN A 152 -14.89 -7.02 -13.42
CA ASN A 152 -13.87 -6.12 -13.95
C ASN A 152 -12.67 -6.03 -12.99
N ILE A 153 -11.66 -6.86 -13.24
CA ILE A 153 -10.42 -6.89 -12.43
C ILE A 153 -9.69 -5.54 -12.48
N GLY A 154 -9.74 -4.83 -13.61
CA GLY A 154 -9.12 -3.50 -13.74
C GLY A 154 -9.73 -2.47 -12.77
N GLU A 155 -11.04 -2.53 -12.53
CA GLU A 155 -11.68 -1.66 -11.53
C GLU A 155 -11.29 -2.02 -10.10
N LEU A 156 -11.11 -3.30 -9.79
CA LEU A 156 -10.61 -3.72 -8.47
C LEU A 156 -9.20 -3.15 -8.24
N PHE A 157 -8.36 -3.15 -9.27
CA PHE A 157 -7.02 -2.59 -9.20
C PHE A 157 -7.02 -1.07 -9.04
N LYS A 158 -7.84 -0.33 -9.78
CA LYS A 158 -8.00 1.11 -9.62
C LYS A 158 -8.41 1.50 -8.20
N LYS A 159 -9.32 0.73 -7.59
CA LYS A 159 -9.77 0.95 -6.19
C LYS A 159 -8.69 0.63 -5.14
N SER A 160 -7.61 -0.06 -5.51
CA SER A 160 -6.51 -0.38 -4.60
C SER A 160 -5.70 0.84 -4.14
N GLY A 161 -5.69 1.92 -4.95
CA GLY A 161 -4.88 3.11 -4.73
C GLY A 161 -3.43 2.99 -5.21
N TYR A 162 -3.08 1.87 -5.89
CA TYR A 162 -1.78 1.66 -6.54
C TYR A 162 -1.89 1.80 -8.05
N SER A 163 -0.75 2.01 -8.74
CA SER A 163 -0.73 1.95 -10.20
C SER A 163 -1.09 0.54 -10.68
N GLU A 164 -1.78 0.43 -11.83
CA GLU A 164 -2.26 -0.84 -12.34
C GLU A 164 -1.11 -1.83 -12.61
N ASP A 165 0.00 -1.35 -13.14
CA ASP A 165 1.18 -2.19 -13.41
C ASP A 165 1.81 -2.71 -12.12
N TYR A 166 1.92 -1.87 -11.09
CA TYR A 166 2.45 -2.28 -9.79
C TYR A 166 1.58 -3.35 -9.14
N ILE A 167 0.25 -3.12 -9.04
CA ILE A 167 -0.65 -4.07 -8.38
C ILE A 167 -0.74 -5.40 -9.15
N ARG A 168 -0.66 -5.39 -10.50
CA ARG A 168 -0.59 -6.63 -11.32
C ARG A 168 0.67 -7.43 -11.04
N ALA A 169 1.83 -6.77 -10.94
CA ALA A 169 3.10 -7.42 -10.60
C ALA A 169 3.05 -8.03 -9.19
N GLN A 170 2.55 -7.28 -8.21
CA GLN A 170 2.41 -7.76 -6.84
C GLN A 170 1.39 -8.90 -6.72
N PHE A 171 0.27 -8.84 -7.45
CA PHE A 171 -0.71 -9.94 -7.49
C PHE A 171 -0.08 -11.23 -8.00
N LYS A 172 0.73 -11.15 -9.07
CA LYS A 172 1.44 -12.32 -9.61
C LYS A 172 2.46 -12.89 -8.62
N ILE A 173 3.18 -12.03 -7.89
CA ILE A 173 4.12 -12.47 -6.84
C ILE A 173 3.35 -13.16 -5.71
N PHE A 174 2.21 -12.57 -5.28
CA PHE A 174 1.42 -13.05 -4.15
C PHE A 174 0.68 -14.37 -4.44
N THR A 175 0.11 -14.54 -5.66
CA THR A 175 -0.71 -15.71 -6.04
C THR A 175 0.04 -16.72 -6.90
N GLY A 176 1.20 -16.37 -7.42
CA GLY A 176 1.95 -17.15 -8.42
C GLY A 176 1.36 -17.06 -9.84
N LYS A 177 0.27 -16.33 -10.06
CA LYS A 177 -0.52 -16.29 -11.32
C LYS A 177 -0.88 -14.86 -11.68
N THR A 178 -1.05 -14.61 -12.98
CA THR A 178 -1.69 -13.37 -13.39
C THR A 178 -3.16 -13.35 -12.95
N PRO A 179 -3.79 -12.18 -12.78
CA PRO A 179 -5.19 -12.09 -12.38
C PRO A 179 -6.17 -12.84 -13.30
N VAL A 180 -5.89 -12.83 -14.61
CA VAL A 180 -6.71 -13.55 -15.60
C VAL A 180 -6.53 -15.07 -15.50
N GLU A 181 -5.29 -15.54 -15.29
CA GLU A 181 -5.02 -16.96 -15.03
C GLU A 181 -5.70 -17.43 -13.76
N PHE A 182 -5.61 -16.64 -12.70
CA PHE A 182 -6.23 -16.92 -11.40
C PHE A 182 -7.75 -17.05 -11.52
N LEU A 183 -8.43 -16.08 -12.14
CA LEU A 183 -9.87 -16.13 -12.38
C LEU A 183 -10.27 -17.33 -13.28
N THR A 184 -9.48 -17.56 -14.34
CA THR A 184 -9.74 -18.69 -15.26
C THR A 184 -9.69 -20.02 -14.53
N GLU A 185 -8.65 -20.24 -13.73
CA GLU A 185 -8.50 -21.48 -12.98
C GLU A 185 -9.61 -21.70 -11.96
N MET A 186 -10.02 -20.66 -11.23
CA MET A 186 -11.16 -20.74 -10.32
C MET A 186 -12.44 -21.18 -11.04
N ARG A 187 -12.73 -20.55 -12.17
CA ARG A 187 -13.90 -20.89 -13.01
C ARG A 187 -13.86 -22.32 -13.50
N ILE A 188 -12.69 -22.79 -13.97
CA ILE A 188 -12.53 -24.16 -14.47
C ILE A 188 -12.60 -25.18 -13.34
N ASN A 189 -11.99 -24.92 -12.20
CA ASN A 189 -12.10 -25.80 -11.03
C ASN A 189 -13.55 -25.94 -10.56
N HIS A 190 -14.30 -24.81 -10.55
CA HIS A 190 -15.73 -24.87 -10.24
C HIS A 190 -16.55 -25.64 -11.31
N ALA A 191 -16.17 -25.50 -12.58
CA ALA A 191 -16.79 -26.28 -13.65
C ALA A 191 -16.53 -27.78 -13.49
N CYS A 192 -15.32 -28.20 -13.14
CA CYS A 192 -15.02 -29.60 -12.81
C CYS A 192 -15.93 -30.10 -11.66
N TYR A 193 -16.01 -29.33 -10.58
CA TYR A 193 -16.90 -29.64 -9.46
C TYR A 193 -18.36 -29.80 -9.91
N LEU A 194 -18.90 -28.89 -10.72
CA LEU A 194 -20.29 -29.00 -11.23
C LEU A 194 -20.47 -30.17 -12.15
N ILE A 195 -19.49 -30.51 -13.00
CA ILE A 195 -19.56 -31.73 -13.84
C ILE A 195 -19.57 -32.96 -12.95
N ASP A 196 -18.69 -33.08 -11.97
CA ASP A 196 -18.57 -34.25 -11.10
C ASP A 196 -19.85 -34.52 -10.30
N VAL A 197 -20.50 -33.44 -9.82
CA VAL A 197 -21.67 -33.53 -8.94
C VAL A 197 -22.97 -33.59 -9.73
N TYR A 198 -23.08 -32.91 -10.87
CA TYR A 198 -24.36 -32.67 -11.58
C TYR A 198 -24.36 -33.13 -13.04
N LYS A 199 -23.43 -34.02 -13.44
CA LYS A 199 -23.31 -34.50 -14.85
C LYS A 199 -24.59 -35.05 -15.44
N ASP A 200 -25.48 -35.60 -14.61
CA ASP A 200 -26.76 -36.17 -15.04
C ASP A 200 -27.93 -35.17 -15.03
N SER A 201 -27.68 -33.95 -14.50
CA SER A 201 -28.73 -32.95 -14.23
C SER A 201 -28.50 -31.61 -14.92
N LEU A 202 -27.27 -31.27 -15.28
CA LEU A 202 -26.92 -30.02 -15.92
C LEU A 202 -26.26 -30.22 -17.28
N LEU A 203 -26.66 -29.40 -18.24
CA LEU A 203 -26.00 -29.35 -19.54
C LEU A 203 -24.66 -28.57 -19.42
N LEU A 204 -23.69 -28.90 -20.25
CA LEU A 204 -22.38 -28.20 -20.27
C LEU A 204 -22.50 -26.70 -20.54
N ASN A 205 -23.51 -26.25 -21.28
CA ASN A 205 -23.80 -24.83 -21.49
C ASN A 205 -24.22 -24.15 -20.18
N GLU A 206 -25.10 -24.80 -19.39
CA GLU A 206 -25.54 -24.29 -18.09
C GLU A 206 -24.39 -24.23 -17.07
N ILE A 207 -23.50 -25.23 -17.12
CA ILE A 207 -22.27 -25.25 -16.31
C ILE A 207 -21.37 -24.08 -16.70
N ALA A 208 -21.18 -23.81 -18.00
CA ALA A 208 -20.39 -22.68 -18.46
C ALA A 208 -20.96 -21.35 -17.94
N GLU A 209 -22.26 -21.12 -18.03
CA GLU A 209 -22.97 -19.94 -17.53
C GLU A 209 -22.75 -19.77 -16.00
N LYS A 210 -22.96 -20.85 -15.23
CA LYS A 210 -22.76 -20.86 -13.77
C LYS A 210 -21.32 -20.59 -13.35
N CYS A 211 -20.37 -20.81 -14.26
CA CYS A 211 -18.96 -20.52 -14.06
C CYS A 211 -18.52 -19.13 -14.61
N GLY A 212 -19.47 -18.28 -15.00
CA GLY A 212 -19.20 -16.92 -15.46
C GLY A 212 -18.74 -16.83 -16.91
N TYR A 213 -19.09 -17.80 -17.77
CA TYR A 213 -18.82 -17.76 -19.20
C TYR A 213 -20.11 -17.51 -19.98
N ALA A 214 -20.16 -16.40 -20.70
CA ALA A 214 -21.29 -16.09 -21.59
C ALA A 214 -21.26 -16.89 -22.90
N ASP A 215 -20.09 -17.44 -23.29
CA ASP A 215 -19.90 -18.20 -24.53
C ASP A 215 -19.30 -19.57 -24.24
N TYR A 216 -20.01 -20.60 -24.66
CA TYR A 216 -19.60 -22.01 -24.47
C TYR A 216 -18.35 -22.38 -25.27
N VAL A 217 -18.15 -21.82 -26.47
CA VAL A 217 -16.97 -22.14 -27.29
C VAL A 217 -15.72 -21.60 -26.60
N TYR A 218 -15.81 -20.39 -26.06
CA TYR A 218 -14.73 -19.80 -25.28
C TYR A 218 -14.47 -20.61 -24.00
N PHE A 219 -15.48 -20.95 -23.25
CA PHE A 219 -15.38 -21.85 -22.09
C PHE A 219 -14.68 -23.15 -22.42
N SER A 220 -15.13 -23.87 -23.47
CA SER A 220 -14.55 -25.15 -23.84
C SER A 220 -13.07 -25.06 -24.20
N ARG A 221 -12.66 -24.00 -24.90
CA ARG A 221 -11.24 -23.72 -25.18
C ARG A 221 -10.43 -23.49 -23.90
N ARG A 222 -10.94 -22.70 -22.97
CA ARG A 222 -10.28 -22.41 -21.68
C ARG A 222 -10.21 -23.66 -20.83
N PHE A 223 -11.28 -24.44 -20.75
CA PHE A 223 -11.32 -25.72 -20.03
C PHE A 223 -10.23 -26.66 -20.57
N LYS A 224 -10.17 -26.83 -21.90
CA LYS A 224 -9.15 -27.69 -22.53
C LYS A 224 -7.72 -27.17 -22.26
N GLN A 225 -7.52 -25.87 -22.24
CA GLN A 225 -6.21 -25.27 -21.95
C GLN A 225 -5.74 -25.57 -20.50
N VAL A 226 -6.66 -25.57 -19.55
CA VAL A 226 -6.35 -25.81 -18.11
C VAL A 226 -6.29 -27.30 -17.80
N MET A 227 -7.27 -28.08 -18.28
CA MET A 227 -7.45 -29.49 -17.92
C MET A 227 -6.81 -30.47 -18.90
N GLY A 228 -6.29 -30.01 -20.04
CA GLY A 228 -5.71 -30.86 -21.08
C GLY A 228 -6.74 -31.58 -21.96
N MET A 229 -8.02 -31.61 -21.59
CA MET A 229 -9.11 -32.27 -22.33
C MET A 229 -10.36 -31.40 -22.38
N SER A 230 -11.29 -31.72 -23.32
CA SER A 230 -12.55 -30.96 -23.44
C SER A 230 -13.50 -31.23 -22.26
N PRO A 231 -14.45 -30.31 -21.94
CA PRO A 231 -15.48 -30.55 -20.92
C PRO A 231 -16.29 -31.81 -21.20
N GLN A 232 -16.60 -32.05 -22.48
CA GLN A 232 -17.35 -33.24 -22.91
C GLN A 232 -16.55 -34.55 -22.70
N SER A 233 -15.24 -34.51 -22.89
CA SER A 233 -14.37 -35.67 -22.62
C SER A 233 -14.22 -35.89 -21.11
N TYR A 234 -14.11 -34.81 -20.32
CA TYR A 234 -14.02 -34.87 -18.88
C TYR A 234 -15.29 -35.44 -18.23
N MET A 235 -16.48 -35.06 -18.72
CA MET A 235 -17.78 -35.55 -18.25
C MET A 235 -17.97 -37.08 -18.45
N LYS A 236 -17.21 -37.69 -19.37
CA LYS A 236 -17.33 -39.14 -19.68
C LYS A 236 -16.37 -40.00 -18.84
N VAL A 237 -15.46 -39.39 -18.12
CA VAL A 237 -14.55 -40.08 -17.21
C VAL A 237 -15.20 -40.28 -15.85
#